data_d6e2ae5e13e1d345c31adbce3bb16763
#
_entry.id   d6e2ae5e13e1d345c31adbce3bb16763
#
_cell.length_a   1.000
_cell.length_b   1.000
_cell.length_c   1.000
_cell.angle_alpha   90.00
_cell.angle_beta   90.00
_cell.angle_gamma   90.00
#
_symmetry.space_group_name_H-M   'P 1'
#
loop_
_entity.id
_entity.type
_entity.pdbx_description
1 polymer ?
#
loop_
_entity_poly.entity_id
_entity_poly.type
_entity_poly.pdbx_seq_one_letter_code
_entity_poly.pdbx_strand_id
1 'polypeptide(L)'
;DPSDYRYANILVINRFHGVARYMVKGITKYRATIHINGNYIVGTYSSEEKAAIAYNKAADLAKAAGIQKDFPENYIDTLSPKEYAEIYTKIKLSERYLSYLKNSGTI
;
A
#
# COMPACT_ATOMS: atom_id res chain seq x y z
N ASP A 1 -9.89 22.87 17.20
CA ASP A 1 -9.45 22.53 16.87
C ASP A 1 -9.33 22.47 16.38
N PRO A 2 -9.41 22.85 16.07
CA PRO A 2 -8.98 22.47 15.28
C PRO A 2 -8.35 22.00 15.13
N SER A 3 -8.01 21.79 15.28
CA SER A 3 -7.36 21.07 15.16
C SER A 3 -7.63 20.26 15.30
N ASP A 4 -8.25 20.34 15.48
CA ASP A 4 -8.46 19.41 15.49
C ASP A 4 -9.12 19.05 14.88
N TYR A 5 -9.58 19.43 14.36
CA TYR A 5 -9.97 18.84 13.63
C TYR A 5 -9.61 18.56 12.87
N ARG A 6 -9.24 18.37 12.75
CA ARG A 6 -8.89 17.94 12.04
C ARG A 6 -8.40 16.98 12.18
N TYR A 7 -8.31 16.68 12.70
CA TYR A 7 -7.85 15.77 12.94
C TYR A 7 -8.47 14.54 13.02
N ALA A 8 -9.17 14.41 13.50
CA ALA A 8 -9.97 13.24 13.60
C ALA A 8 -10.21 12.61 12.24
N ASN A 9 -10.47 13.43 11.27
CA ASN A 9 -10.67 12.97 9.89
C ASN A 9 -9.45 12.24 9.36
N ILE A 10 -8.31 12.71 9.76
CA ILE A 10 -7.06 12.11 9.30
C ILE A 10 -6.93 10.69 9.80
N LEU A 11 -7.35 10.45 11.02
CA LEU A 11 -7.28 9.12 11.59
C LEU A 11 -8.19 8.14 10.86
N VAL A 12 -9.35 8.59 10.45
CA VAL A 12 -10.29 7.76 9.73
C VAL A 12 -9.76 7.42 8.35
N ILE A 13 -9.10 8.39 7.71
CA ILE A 13 -8.61 8.23 6.36
C ILE A 13 -7.50 7.19 6.27
N ASN A 14 -6.65 7.14 7.28
CA ASN A 14 -5.48 6.27 7.24
C ASN A 14 -5.74 4.98 7.97
N ARG A 15 -6.76 4.29 7.54
CA ARG A 15 -7.18 3.04 8.16
C ARG A 15 -6.14 1.94 7.99
N PHE A 16 -5.50 1.89 6.83
CA PHE A 16 -4.48 0.88 6.57
C PHE A 16 -3.12 1.53 6.43
N HIS A 17 -2.10 0.81 6.90
CA HIS A 17 -0.73 1.28 6.81
C HIS A 17 -0.31 1.39 5.34
N GLY A 18 0.30 2.51 5.00
CA GLY A 18 0.80 2.72 3.64
C GLY A 18 -0.25 3.11 2.62
N VAL A 19 -1.49 3.33 3.06
CA VAL A 19 -2.60 3.68 2.16
C VAL A 19 -3.05 5.09 2.43
N ALA A 20 -3.14 5.90 1.38
CA ALA A 20 -3.65 7.26 1.46
C ALA A 20 -4.83 7.42 0.53
N ARG A 21 -5.86 8.09 1.00
CA ARG A 21 -7.05 8.39 0.20
C ARG A 21 -6.95 9.81 -0.34
N TYR A 22 -7.30 9.98 -1.60
CA TYR A 22 -7.35 11.31 -2.19
C TYR A 22 -8.40 11.34 -3.28
N MET A 23 -8.76 12.53 -3.72
CA MET A 23 -9.77 12.70 -4.75
C MET A 23 -9.18 13.38 -5.97
N VAL A 24 -9.55 12.89 -7.14
CA VAL A 24 -9.17 13.48 -8.41
C VAL A 24 -10.45 13.67 -9.21
N LYS A 25 -10.78 14.92 -9.50
CA LYS A 25 -11.97 15.24 -10.29
C LYS A 25 -13.23 14.57 -9.76
N GLY A 26 -13.38 14.59 -8.44
CA GLY A 26 -14.55 14.01 -7.78
C GLY A 26 -14.51 12.50 -7.62
N ILE A 27 -13.46 11.85 -8.07
CA ILE A 27 -13.31 10.41 -7.94
C ILE A 27 -12.34 10.10 -6.81
N THR A 28 -12.76 9.26 -5.89
CA THR A 28 -11.92 8.85 -4.78
C THR A 28 -10.96 7.76 -5.23
N LYS A 29 -9.69 7.94 -4.93
CA LYS A 29 -8.65 6.97 -5.24
C LYS A 29 -7.82 6.69 -4.01
N TYR A 30 -7.17 5.54 -4.02
CA TYR A 30 -6.35 5.08 -2.90
C TYR A 30 -4.96 4.76 -3.41
N ARG A 31 -3.96 5.38 -2.78
CA ARG A 31 -2.56 5.20 -3.18
C ARG A 31 -1.84 4.38 -2.14
N ALA A 32 -1.14 3.36 -2.60
CA ALA A 32 -0.28 2.58 -1.71
C ALA A 32 1.15 3.09 -1.86
N THR A 33 1.81 3.33 -0.75
CA THR A 33 3.18 3.85 -0.72
C THR A 33 3.98 3.04 0.29
N ILE A 34 5.19 2.67 -0.06
CA ILE A 34 6.06 1.96 0.86
C ILE A 34 7.34 2.77 1.06
N HIS A 35 7.81 2.82 2.30
CA HIS A 35 9.03 3.54 2.64
C HIS A 35 10.16 2.56 2.88
N ILE A 36 11.17 2.62 2.04
CA ILE A 36 12.35 1.80 2.20
C ILE A 36 13.55 2.72 2.41
N ASN A 37 13.99 3.32 1.34
CA ASN A 37 15.08 4.29 1.41
C ASN A 37 14.58 5.50 0.66
N GLY A 38 13.45 6.02 1.13
CA GLY A 38 12.66 7.01 0.45
C GLY A 38 11.27 6.43 0.21
N ASN A 39 10.36 7.23 -0.26
CA ASN A 39 8.99 6.82 -0.49
C ASN A 39 8.82 6.35 -1.93
N TYR A 40 8.24 5.16 -2.08
CA TYR A 40 7.96 4.61 -3.39
C TYR A 40 6.45 4.39 -3.52
N ILE A 41 5.88 4.90 -4.59
CA ILE A 41 4.47 4.69 -4.87
C ILE A 41 4.31 3.29 -5.44
N VAL A 42 3.59 2.45 -4.72
CA VAL A 42 3.34 1.07 -5.14
C VAL A 42 2.29 1.04 -6.24
N GLY A 43 1.29 1.88 -6.13
CA GLY A 43 0.25 1.96 -7.13
C GLY A 43 -0.93 2.76 -6.64
N THR A 44 -1.90 2.96 -7.53
CA THR A 44 -3.13 3.67 -7.24
C THR A 44 -4.30 2.77 -7.58
N TYR A 45 -5.27 2.67 -6.68
CA TYR A 45 -6.35 1.68 -6.80
C TYR A 45 -7.69 2.32 -6.52
N SER A 46 -8.74 1.61 -6.91
CA SER A 46 -10.10 2.11 -6.76
C SER A 46 -10.69 1.81 -5.39
N SER A 47 -10.07 0.93 -4.62
CA SER A 47 -10.59 0.61 -3.28
C SER A 47 -9.46 0.60 -2.27
N GLU A 48 -9.84 0.85 -1.03
CA GLU A 48 -8.90 0.87 0.09
C GLU A 48 -8.30 -0.52 0.31
N GLU A 49 -9.12 -1.54 0.17
CA GLU A 49 -8.66 -2.92 0.35
C GLU A 49 -7.60 -3.28 -0.69
N LYS A 50 -7.83 -2.90 -1.93
CA LYS A 50 -6.84 -3.17 -2.98
C LYS A 50 -5.52 -2.47 -2.71
N ALA A 51 -5.58 -1.23 -2.26
CA ALA A 51 -4.35 -0.50 -1.93
C ALA A 51 -3.62 -1.17 -0.77
N ALA A 52 -4.37 -1.62 0.25
CA ALA A 52 -3.76 -2.30 1.38
C ALA A 52 -3.11 -3.62 0.98
N ILE A 53 -3.76 -4.36 0.09
CA ILE A 53 -3.19 -5.61 -0.42
C ILE A 53 -1.94 -5.32 -1.26
N ALA A 54 -1.96 -4.24 -2.04
CA ALA A 54 -0.80 -3.85 -2.82
C ALA A 54 0.38 -3.53 -1.91
N TYR A 55 0.13 -2.83 -0.81
CA TYR A 55 1.18 -2.56 0.16
C TYR A 55 1.74 -3.86 0.73
N ASN A 56 0.86 -4.78 1.11
CA ASN A 56 1.30 -6.07 1.66
C ASN A 56 2.15 -6.83 0.66
N LYS A 57 1.71 -6.85 -0.60
CA LYS A 57 2.48 -7.53 -1.65
C LYS A 57 3.82 -6.85 -1.86
N ALA A 58 3.86 -5.53 -1.84
CA ALA A 58 5.11 -4.79 -1.96
C ALA A 58 6.06 -5.12 -0.82
N ALA A 59 5.53 -5.24 0.39
CA ALA A 59 6.34 -5.59 1.56
C ALA A 59 6.90 -7.01 1.44
N ASP A 60 6.07 -7.95 0.97
CA ASP A 60 6.51 -9.32 0.77
C ASP A 60 7.64 -9.40 -0.26
N LEU A 61 7.50 -8.65 -1.35
CA LEU A 61 8.52 -8.63 -2.38
C LEU A 61 9.81 -7.98 -1.89
N ALA A 62 9.70 -6.95 -1.07
CA ALA A 62 10.87 -6.31 -0.49
C ALA A 62 11.64 -7.29 0.40
N LYS A 63 10.92 -8.05 1.20
CA LYS A 63 11.56 -9.06 2.06
C LYS A 63 12.22 -10.15 1.22
N ALA A 64 11.55 -10.57 0.15
CA ALA A 64 12.10 -11.58 -0.75
C ALA A 64 13.33 -11.07 -1.47
N ALA A 65 13.43 -9.77 -1.69
CA ALA A 65 14.58 -9.15 -2.31
C ALA A 65 15.74 -8.94 -1.34
N GLY A 66 15.57 -9.30 -0.08
CA GLY A 66 16.63 -9.20 0.91
C GLY A 66 16.64 -7.90 1.70
N ILE A 67 15.64 -7.08 1.54
CA ILE A 67 15.58 -5.82 2.27
C ILE A 67 15.20 -6.11 3.72
N GLN A 68 16.11 -5.80 4.62
CA GLN A 68 15.91 -6.08 6.04
C GLN A 68 15.31 -4.88 6.73
N LYS A 69 14.01 -4.77 6.64
CA LYS A 69 13.27 -3.71 7.27
C LYS A 69 11.92 -4.26 7.70
N ASP A 70 11.40 -3.72 8.77
CA ASP A 70 10.12 -4.14 9.29
C ASP A 70 9.01 -3.42 8.53
N PHE A 71 8.18 -4.20 7.84
CA PHE A 71 7.04 -3.67 7.13
C PHE A 71 5.77 -4.22 7.76
N PRO A 72 5.05 -3.40 8.56
CA PRO A 72 3.83 -3.90 9.19
C PRO A 72 2.74 -4.07 8.13
N GLU A 73 2.38 -5.33 7.88
CA GLU A 73 1.37 -5.63 6.89
C GLU A 73 -0.03 -5.43 7.43
N ASN A 74 -0.93 -5.13 6.52
CA ASN A 74 -2.31 -4.84 6.88
C ASN A 74 -3.13 -6.11 6.98
N TYR A 75 -3.99 -6.16 7.98
CA TYR A 75 -4.99 -7.21 8.09
C TYR A 75 -6.31 -6.66 7.57
N ILE A 76 -6.88 -7.33 6.57
CA ILE A 76 -8.09 -6.86 5.91
C ILE A 76 -9.21 -7.82 6.26
N ASP A 77 -9.99 -7.44 7.27
CA ASP A 77 -11.04 -8.32 7.80
C ASP A 77 -12.31 -8.32 6.96
N THR A 78 -12.42 -7.43 5.99
CA THR A 78 -13.59 -7.36 5.12
C THR A 78 -13.53 -8.33 3.95
N LEU A 79 -12.40 -9.02 3.78
CA LEU A 79 -12.22 -9.97 2.70
C LEU A 79 -11.99 -11.36 3.25
N SER A 80 -12.53 -12.35 2.55
CA SER A 80 -12.24 -13.74 2.88
C SER A 80 -10.81 -14.06 2.41
N PRO A 81 -10.20 -15.14 2.94
CA PRO A 81 -8.88 -15.55 2.45
C PRO A 81 -8.84 -15.81 0.96
N LYS A 82 -9.93 -16.33 0.41
CA LYS A 82 -10.02 -16.59 -1.02
C LYS A 82 -10.03 -15.28 -1.82
N GLU A 83 -10.83 -14.32 -1.38
CA GLU A 83 -10.89 -13.02 -2.03
C GLU A 83 -9.55 -12.31 -1.96
N TYR A 84 -8.91 -12.36 -0.81
CA TYR A 84 -7.60 -11.76 -0.64
C TYR A 84 -6.60 -12.37 -1.61
N ALA A 85 -6.56 -13.69 -1.69
CA ALA A 85 -5.61 -14.39 -2.56
C ALA A 85 -5.84 -14.04 -4.03
N GLU A 86 -7.10 -13.93 -4.43
CA GLU A 86 -7.41 -13.57 -5.80
C GLU A 86 -6.91 -12.17 -6.14
N ILE A 87 -7.16 -11.22 -5.27
CA ILE A 87 -6.71 -9.85 -5.49
C ILE A 87 -5.19 -9.79 -5.45
N TYR A 88 -4.60 -10.44 -4.47
CA TYR A 88 -3.14 -10.45 -4.30
C TYR A 88 -2.44 -10.96 -5.56
N THR A 89 -2.97 -12.03 -6.13
CA THR A 89 -2.37 -12.64 -7.30
C THR A 89 -2.47 -11.73 -8.54
N LYS A 90 -3.58 -11.02 -8.67
CA LYS A 90 -3.85 -10.23 -9.87
C LYS A 90 -3.41 -8.78 -9.78
N ILE A 91 -3.22 -8.27 -8.57
CA ILE A 91 -2.93 -6.87 -8.40
C ILE A 91 -1.57 -6.52 -8.99
N LYS A 92 -1.51 -5.37 -9.67
CA LYS A 92 -0.28 -4.91 -10.30
C LYS A 92 0.36 -3.82 -9.46
N LEU A 93 1.67 -3.91 -9.31
CA LEU A 93 2.46 -2.89 -8.64
C LEU A 93 3.16 -2.05 -9.69
N SER A 94 3.57 -0.83 -9.32
CA SER A 94 4.23 0.06 -10.27
C SER A 94 5.54 -0.55 -10.75
N GLU A 95 5.84 -0.33 -12.02
CA GLU A 95 7.09 -0.83 -12.60
C GLU A 95 8.30 -0.18 -11.97
N ARG A 96 8.15 1.07 -11.56
CA ARG A 96 9.25 1.78 -10.91
C ARG A 96 9.66 1.09 -9.62
N TYR A 97 8.68 0.69 -8.82
CA TYR A 97 8.95 -0.02 -7.59
C TYR A 97 9.57 -1.40 -7.86
N LEU A 98 9.01 -2.11 -8.83
CA LEU A 98 9.52 -3.44 -9.18
C LEU A 98 10.95 -3.36 -9.71
N SER A 99 11.25 -2.33 -10.51
CA SER A 99 12.60 -2.11 -11.00
C SER A 99 13.57 -1.82 -9.87
N TYR A 100 13.11 -1.01 -8.90
CA TYR A 100 13.94 -0.72 -7.74
C TYR A 100 14.31 -2.01 -7.00
N LEU A 101 13.34 -2.89 -6.78
CA LEU A 101 13.59 -4.15 -6.09
C LEU A 101 14.54 -5.04 -6.89
N LYS A 102 14.34 -5.09 -8.20
CA LYS A 102 15.17 -5.91 -9.06
C LYS A 102 16.63 -5.47 -8.97
N ASN A 103 16.85 -4.17 -8.94
CA ASN A 103 18.21 -3.64 -8.86
C ASN A 103 18.80 -3.78 -7.47
N SER A 104 17.99 -3.67 -6.44
CA SER A 104 18.46 -3.78 -5.06
C SER A 104 18.71 -5.21 -4.65
N GLY A 105 17.94 -6.09 -5.19
CA GLY A 105 17.98 -7.46 -4.76
C GLY A 105 19.17 -8.24 -5.14
N THR A 106 19.87 -7.90 -5.91
CA THR A 106 21.03 -8.42 -6.15
C THR A 106 21.34 -9.53 -6.16
N ILE A 107 21.30 -9.69 -6.28
CA ILE A 107 21.74 -10.62 -6.22
C ILE A 107 21.75 -11.26 -6.91
#